data_f9fd201a8a62c8f020690fc8296b4dd3
#
_entry.id   f9fd201a8a62c8f020690fc8296b4dd3
#
_cell.length_a   1.000
_cell.length_b   1.000
_cell.length_c   1.000
_cell.angle_alpha   90.00
_cell.angle_beta   90.00
_cell.angle_gamma   90.00
#
_symmetry.space_group_name_H-M   'P 1'
#
loop_
_entity.id
_entity.type
_entity.pdbx_description
1 polymer ?
#
loop_
_entity_poly.entity_id
_entity_poly.type
_entity_poly.pdbx_seq_one_letter_code
_entity_poly.pdbx_strand_id
1 'polypeptide(L)'
;MKAGVGYSNGENSYSCGKAAAEGAVQTGGIRRPGLVFAFCHGNHDHRAFLGGLRSVVGDSVPVVGGSSIGVITNNDLSYERFPTGVAVLEAGGINCRVGSAGDVNLDERAAGKKLAERFALIEKNRLFLLFYDSIKAPSDGRGPPLLNASTPLIEGVASGLDSRIPIIGAGLLGDYGFGPTQQFCGSHVSSQSAVGVSLDVDFHVRIMHGCTPLDGVYRSITKMEGSTIYELDGRPIVEVIDELYGNTEWRKSYPVALLTLGQNHGPRFGAYREDRYVNRLITGVLPDGRGVNIFEPDFECGSEIQFMLRDSGKMIESARKNSSGLMRHITEEAGRKPLFGLYIDCAGRSGGYSNTASEEAAEVQDVFNRYGVPLLGFYSGVEIAPLLRRSRGLDWTGVLLVLTGE
;
A
#
# COMPACT_ATOMS: atom_id res chain seq x y z
N MET A 1 11.98 19.18 -11.32
CA MET A 1 12.39 17.77 -11.10
C MET A 1 11.98 16.94 -12.30
N LYS A 2 12.80 15.98 -12.73
CA LYS A 2 12.43 14.97 -13.73
C LYS A 2 12.29 13.62 -13.04
N ALA A 3 11.46 12.77 -13.60
CA ALA A 3 11.32 11.37 -13.21
C ALA A 3 11.23 10.50 -14.45
N GLY A 4 11.69 9.27 -14.36
CA GLY A 4 11.51 8.27 -15.39
C GLY A 4 11.24 6.91 -14.77
N VAL A 5 10.56 6.04 -15.51
CA VAL A 5 10.16 4.73 -15.05
C VAL A 5 10.58 3.69 -16.07
N GLY A 6 11.07 2.55 -15.57
CA GLY A 6 11.49 1.42 -16.37
C GLY A 6 10.96 0.10 -15.80
N TYR A 7 10.78 -0.85 -16.68
CA TYR A 7 10.24 -2.18 -16.41
C TYR A 7 11.16 -3.28 -16.94
N SER A 8 11.15 -4.41 -16.27
CA SER A 8 11.75 -5.65 -16.77
C SER A 8 11.00 -6.85 -16.19
N ASN A 9 11.03 -7.99 -16.92
CA ASN A 9 10.38 -9.22 -16.50
C ASN A 9 11.17 -10.43 -16.98
N GLY A 10 12.23 -10.77 -16.28
CA GLY A 10 13.12 -11.87 -16.62
C GLY A 10 13.65 -12.60 -15.39
N GLU A 11 14.24 -13.78 -15.59
CA GLU A 11 14.70 -14.64 -14.50
C GLU A 11 16.03 -14.16 -13.87
N ASN A 12 16.89 -13.50 -14.64
CA ASN A 12 18.19 -13.05 -14.14
C ASN A 12 18.04 -11.73 -13.38
N SER A 13 18.11 -11.79 -12.07
CA SER A 13 17.86 -10.68 -11.16
C SER A 13 18.78 -9.48 -11.41
N TYR A 14 20.08 -9.69 -11.64
CA TYR A 14 21.02 -8.60 -11.95
C TYR A 14 20.65 -7.90 -13.26
N SER A 15 20.39 -8.67 -14.30
CA SER A 15 19.99 -8.13 -15.61
C SER A 15 18.67 -7.37 -15.55
N CYS A 16 17.71 -7.84 -14.74
CA CYS A 16 16.44 -7.15 -14.55
C CYS A 16 16.60 -5.83 -13.83
N GLY A 17 17.38 -5.78 -12.76
CA GLY A 17 17.67 -4.53 -12.05
C GLY A 17 18.36 -3.52 -12.93
N LYS A 18 19.35 -3.97 -13.74
CA LYS A 18 20.06 -3.13 -14.71
C LYS A 18 19.12 -2.60 -15.79
N ALA A 19 18.36 -3.47 -16.45
CA ALA A 19 17.48 -3.09 -17.57
C ALA A 19 16.36 -2.13 -17.13
N ALA A 20 15.73 -2.40 -15.97
CA ALA A 20 14.70 -1.51 -15.44
C ALA A 20 15.28 -0.13 -15.07
N ALA A 21 16.48 -0.07 -14.49
CA ALA A 21 17.13 1.20 -14.20
C ALA A 21 17.57 1.98 -15.46
N GLU A 22 18.12 1.29 -16.47
CA GLU A 22 18.46 1.90 -17.77
C GLU A 22 17.21 2.47 -18.44
N GLY A 23 16.09 1.71 -18.45
CA GLY A 23 14.81 2.19 -18.96
C GLY A 23 14.32 3.43 -18.23
N ALA A 24 14.40 3.46 -16.89
CA ALA A 24 14.00 4.61 -16.09
C ALA A 24 14.86 5.86 -16.39
N VAL A 25 16.17 5.70 -16.46
CA VAL A 25 17.09 6.81 -16.80
C VAL A 25 16.80 7.35 -18.20
N GLN A 26 16.56 6.47 -19.16
CA GLN A 26 16.29 6.84 -20.56
C GLN A 26 14.95 7.55 -20.69
N THR A 27 13.86 6.97 -20.18
CA THR A 27 12.50 7.53 -20.29
C THR A 27 12.37 8.90 -19.63
N GLY A 28 13.03 9.09 -18.48
CA GLY A 28 13.07 10.36 -17.76
C GLY A 28 14.08 11.38 -18.31
N GLY A 29 15.00 10.98 -19.18
CA GLY A 29 16.13 11.81 -19.57
C GLY A 29 16.95 12.27 -18.37
N ILE A 30 17.16 11.36 -17.41
CA ILE A 30 17.82 11.61 -16.13
C ILE A 30 19.33 11.72 -16.33
N ARG A 31 19.93 12.82 -15.90
CA ARG A 31 21.37 13.03 -15.97
C ARG A 31 22.09 12.75 -14.64
N ARG A 32 21.42 13.05 -13.55
CA ARG A 32 21.93 12.85 -12.19
C ARG A 32 20.85 12.20 -11.33
N PRO A 33 20.88 10.87 -11.16
CA PRO A 33 19.96 10.19 -10.24
C PRO A 33 20.06 10.74 -8.82
N GLY A 34 18.92 10.98 -8.17
CA GLY A 34 18.84 11.54 -6.81
C GLY A 34 18.11 10.65 -5.82
N LEU A 35 17.08 9.94 -6.28
CA LEU A 35 16.33 8.97 -5.48
C LEU A 35 15.79 7.89 -6.42
N VAL A 36 15.80 6.64 -5.97
CA VAL A 36 15.26 5.50 -6.72
C VAL A 36 14.21 4.78 -5.89
N PHE A 37 13.03 4.57 -6.47
CA PHE A 37 12.05 3.60 -6.01
C PHE A 37 12.22 2.33 -6.84
N ALA A 38 12.34 1.18 -6.17
CA ALA A 38 12.56 -0.10 -6.83
C ALA A 38 11.73 -1.21 -6.19
N PHE A 39 10.93 -1.88 -7.00
CA PHE A 39 10.12 -3.01 -6.58
C PHE A 39 10.35 -4.19 -7.51
N CYS A 40 10.48 -5.39 -6.94
CA CYS A 40 10.70 -6.60 -7.70
C CYS A 40 9.97 -7.78 -7.08
N HIS A 41 9.61 -8.77 -7.91
CA HIS A 41 8.94 -9.98 -7.44
C HIS A 41 9.76 -10.70 -6.37
N GLY A 42 9.07 -11.31 -5.38
CA GLY A 42 9.70 -11.96 -4.23
C GLY A 42 10.70 -13.06 -4.58
N ASN A 43 10.57 -13.68 -5.74
CA ASN A 43 11.45 -14.75 -6.21
C ASN A 43 12.81 -14.25 -6.78
N HIS A 44 13.01 -12.94 -6.90
CA HIS A 44 14.32 -12.42 -7.29
C HIS A 44 15.36 -12.60 -6.18
N ASP A 45 16.64 -12.79 -6.57
CA ASP A 45 17.75 -12.46 -5.70
C ASP A 45 17.83 -10.93 -5.58
N HIS A 46 17.31 -10.41 -4.48
CA HIS A 46 17.21 -8.97 -4.23
C HIS A 46 18.59 -8.27 -4.15
N ARG A 47 19.64 -8.99 -3.74
CA ARG A 47 21.03 -8.44 -3.73
C ARG A 47 21.57 -8.32 -5.13
N ALA A 48 21.38 -9.34 -5.96
CA ALA A 48 21.78 -9.31 -7.37
C ALA A 48 20.98 -8.25 -8.14
N PHE A 49 19.67 -8.15 -7.90
CA PHE A 49 18.81 -7.10 -8.48
C PHE A 49 19.31 -5.70 -8.12
N LEU A 50 19.57 -5.43 -6.83
CA LEU A 50 20.09 -4.15 -6.37
C LEU A 50 21.49 -3.86 -6.96
N GLY A 51 22.34 -4.86 -7.11
CA GLY A 51 23.66 -4.74 -7.77
C GLY A 51 23.52 -4.31 -9.24
N GLY A 52 22.60 -4.92 -9.99
CA GLY A 52 22.30 -4.55 -11.38
C GLY A 52 21.78 -3.11 -11.50
N LEU A 53 20.82 -2.72 -10.66
CA LEU A 53 20.30 -1.36 -10.59
C LEU A 53 21.41 -0.34 -10.30
N ARG A 54 22.27 -0.61 -9.30
CA ARG A 54 23.36 0.29 -8.90
C ARG A 54 24.44 0.46 -9.96
N SER A 55 24.66 -0.55 -10.80
CA SER A 55 25.58 -0.41 -11.94
C SER A 55 25.17 0.69 -12.92
N VAL A 56 23.90 1.13 -12.87
CA VAL A 56 23.35 2.20 -13.71
C VAL A 56 23.28 3.55 -12.98
N VAL A 57 22.73 3.54 -11.75
CA VAL A 57 22.45 4.79 -11.03
C VAL A 57 23.63 5.25 -10.13
N GLY A 58 24.56 4.34 -9.82
CA GLY A 58 25.71 4.60 -8.94
C GLY A 58 25.43 4.22 -7.47
N ASP A 59 26.52 4.04 -6.72
CA ASP A 59 26.49 3.51 -5.36
C ASP A 59 26.00 4.50 -4.30
N SER A 60 26.13 5.79 -4.55
CA SER A 60 25.76 6.84 -3.61
C SER A 60 24.28 7.22 -3.66
N VAL A 61 23.55 6.78 -4.68
CA VAL A 61 22.13 7.16 -4.87
C VAL A 61 21.26 6.37 -3.89
N PRO A 62 20.38 7.03 -3.12
CA PRO A 62 19.41 6.34 -2.26
C PRO A 62 18.47 5.47 -3.07
N VAL A 63 18.35 4.19 -2.71
CA VAL A 63 17.38 3.24 -3.27
C VAL A 63 16.45 2.80 -2.16
N VAL A 64 15.16 2.80 -2.40
CA VAL A 64 14.11 2.38 -1.47
C VAL A 64 13.05 1.54 -2.16
N GLY A 65 12.34 0.72 -1.40
CA GLY A 65 11.32 -0.21 -1.90
C GLY A 65 11.58 -1.64 -1.41
N GLY A 66 11.44 -2.63 -2.29
CA GLY A 66 11.67 -4.04 -1.94
C GLY A 66 10.82 -5.02 -2.73
N SER A 67 10.42 -6.10 -2.06
CA SER A 67 9.56 -7.13 -2.65
C SER A 67 8.19 -6.60 -3.03
N SER A 68 7.66 -7.06 -4.16
CA SER A 68 6.30 -6.82 -4.60
C SER A 68 5.77 -8.04 -5.36
N ILE A 69 4.48 -8.31 -5.28
CA ILE A 69 3.83 -9.35 -6.09
C ILE A 69 3.91 -9.00 -7.58
N GLY A 70 3.71 -7.74 -7.90
CA GLY A 70 3.69 -7.26 -9.26
C GLY A 70 3.93 -5.76 -9.32
N VAL A 71 4.09 -5.26 -10.53
CA VAL A 71 4.38 -3.84 -10.79
C VAL A 71 3.49 -3.27 -11.88
N ILE A 72 3.30 -1.99 -11.81
CA ILE A 72 2.50 -1.16 -12.70
C ILE A 72 3.38 -0.03 -13.18
N THR A 73 3.51 0.15 -14.49
CA THR A 73 4.19 1.31 -15.10
C THR A 73 3.23 1.98 -16.08
N ASN A 74 3.67 2.99 -16.78
CA ASN A 74 2.84 3.59 -17.84
C ASN A 74 2.39 2.59 -18.91
N ASN A 75 3.22 1.58 -19.22
CA ASN A 75 3.00 0.67 -20.33
C ASN A 75 2.84 -0.80 -19.90
N ASP A 76 3.28 -1.12 -18.70
CA ASP A 76 3.32 -2.50 -18.22
C ASP A 76 2.48 -2.63 -16.95
N LEU A 77 1.76 -3.73 -16.84
CA LEU A 77 1.02 -4.17 -15.68
C LEU A 77 1.21 -5.69 -15.59
N SER A 78 1.92 -6.14 -14.57
CA SER A 78 2.27 -7.57 -14.49
C SER A 78 2.48 -8.00 -13.05
N TYR A 79 1.94 -9.18 -12.75
CA TYR A 79 2.22 -9.98 -11.54
C TYR A 79 2.56 -11.43 -11.91
N GLU A 80 2.87 -11.68 -13.18
CA GLU A 80 3.28 -12.98 -13.69
C GLU A 80 4.78 -13.03 -13.94
N ARG A 81 5.41 -14.19 -13.70
CA ARG A 81 6.84 -14.44 -13.83
C ARG A 81 7.66 -13.64 -12.79
N PHE A 82 8.50 -12.71 -13.22
CA PHE A 82 9.47 -11.98 -12.40
C PHE A 82 9.40 -10.45 -12.66
N PRO A 83 8.23 -9.82 -12.53
CA PRO A 83 8.09 -8.40 -12.85
C PRO A 83 8.93 -7.52 -11.90
N THR A 84 9.55 -6.52 -12.48
CA THR A 84 10.33 -5.51 -11.76
C THR A 84 10.01 -4.11 -12.30
N GLY A 85 9.90 -3.14 -11.40
CA GLY A 85 9.67 -1.74 -11.73
C GLY A 85 10.63 -0.83 -10.97
N VAL A 86 11.19 0.13 -11.69
CA VAL A 86 12.14 1.12 -11.14
C VAL A 86 11.71 2.52 -11.56
N ALA A 87 11.62 3.44 -10.61
CA ALA A 87 11.52 4.87 -10.89
C ALA A 87 12.79 5.58 -10.43
N VAL A 88 13.34 6.42 -11.29
CA VAL A 88 14.51 7.26 -10.99
C VAL A 88 14.07 8.72 -11.02
N LEU A 89 14.29 9.42 -9.91
CA LEU A 89 14.04 10.84 -9.76
C LEU A 89 15.37 11.60 -9.82
N GLU A 90 15.38 12.73 -10.54
CA GLU A 90 16.61 13.51 -10.76
C GLU A 90 17.00 14.31 -9.52
N ALA A 91 18.31 14.33 -9.22
CA ALA A 91 18.88 15.15 -8.17
C ALA A 91 18.70 16.64 -8.44
N GLY A 92 18.61 17.43 -7.37
CA GLY A 92 18.44 18.90 -7.46
C GLY A 92 16.99 19.36 -7.48
N GLY A 93 16.02 18.43 -7.62
CA GLY A 93 14.59 18.71 -7.49
C GLY A 93 13.93 18.06 -6.27
N ILE A 94 14.68 17.24 -5.53
CA ILE A 94 14.21 16.57 -4.32
C ILE A 94 15.29 16.65 -3.25
N ASN A 95 14.90 17.07 -2.05
CA ASN A 95 15.67 16.86 -0.84
C ASN A 95 15.07 15.64 -0.13
N CYS A 96 15.84 14.55 -0.03
CA CYS A 96 15.41 13.31 0.58
C CYS A 96 16.43 12.77 1.60
N ARG A 97 15.91 12.11 2.60
CA ARG A 97 16.69 11.30 3.54
C ARG A 97 16.06 9.92 3.66
N VAL A 98 16.88 8.89 3.69
CA VAL A 98 16.43 7.51 3.86
C VAL A 98 17.00 6.90 5.13
N GLY A 99 16.28 5.98 5.74
CA GLY A 99 16.72 5.27 6.92
C GLY A 99 15.88 4.01 7.14
N SER A 100 16.40 3.08 7.93
CA SER A 100 15.68 1.85 8.26
C SER A 100 15.84 1.47 9.73
N ALA A 101 14.88 0.66 10.20
CA ALA A 101 14.91 -0.02 11.49
C ALA A 101 14.47 -1.46 11.31
N GLY A 102 15.15 -2.40 11.96
CA GLY A 102 14.81 -3.83 11.96
C GLY A 102 13.85 -4.21 13.08
N ASP A 103 13.68 -5.52 13.26
CA ASP A 103 12.92 -6.14 14.35
C ASP A 103 11.42 -5.84 14.32
N VAL A 104 10.85 -5.56 13.13
CA VAL A 104 9.41 -5.27 12.99
C VAL A 104 8.57 -6.42 13.52
N ASN A 105 8.99 -7.68 13.29
CA ASN A 105 8.30 -8.86 13.75
C ASN A 105 8.33 -9.09 15.26
N LEU A 106 9.22 -8.41 15.98
CA LEU A 106 9.31 -8.52 17.44
C LEU A 106 8.40 -7.49 18.13
N ASP A 107 8.46 -6.23 17.67
CA ASP A 107 7.62 -5.14 18.20
C ASP A 107 7.53 -4.03 17.13
N GLU A 108 6.40 -3.98 16.45
CA GLU A 108 6.15 -3.04 15.37
C GLU A 108 6.24 -1.58 15.86
N ARG A 109 5.72 -1.29 17.06
CA ARG A 109 5.74 0.07 17.64
C ARG A 109 7.16 0.51 17.99
N ALA A 110 7.94 -0.37 18.60
CA ALA A 110 9.34 -0.09 18.92
C ALA A 110 10.18 0.10 17.66
N ALA A 111 9.96 -0.72 16.62
CA ALA A 111 10.62 -0.56 15.32
C ALA A 111 10.26 0.79 14.69
N GLY A 112 8.99 1.21 14.75
CA GLY A 112 8.54 2.52 14.29
C GLY A 112 9.22 3.68 15.00
N LYS A 113 9.35 3.62 16.33
CA LYS A 113 10.09 4.63 17.11
C LYS A 113 11.56 4.70 16.73
N LYS A 114 12.24 3.54 16.64
CA LYS A 114 13.64 3.47 16.20
C LYS A 114 13.83 4.05 14.80
N LEU A 115 12.86 3.84 13.91
CA LEU A 115 12.89 4.44 12.58
C LEU A 115 12.75 5.95 12.65
N ALA A 116 11.80 6.49 13.41
CA ALA A 116 11.59 7.92 13.55
C ALA A 116 12.83 8.67 14.09
N GLU A 117 13.58 8.06 15.02
CA GLU A 117 14.82 8.61 15.56
C GLU A 117 15.86 8.92 14.47
N ARG A 118 15.87 8.17 13.35
CA ARG A 118 16.75 8.44 12.20
C ARG A 118 16.43 9.76 11.50
N PHE A 119 15.25 10.32 11.76
CA PHE A 119 14.70 11.51 11.11
C PHE A 119 14.48 12.70 12.05
N ALA A 120 14.82 12.58 13.33
CA ALA A 120 14.54 13.57 14.38
C ALA A 120 15.15 14.98 14.14
N LEU A 121 16.15 15.12 13.26
CA LEU A 121 16.84 16.39 13.00
C LEU A 121 16.49 17.01 11.62
N ILE A 122 15.37 16.61 11.02
CA ILE A 122 14.97 17.13 9.71
C ILE A 122 14.04 18.33 9.87
N GLU A 123 14.53 19.51 9.57
CA GLU A 123 13.78 20.77 9.71
C GLU A 123 12.71 20.95 8.62
N LYS A 124 12.89 20.35 7.43
CA LYS A 124 11.96 20.45 6.30
C LYS A 124 11.56 19.06 5.84
N ASN A 125 10.42 18.61 6.27
CA ASN A 125 9.80 17.39 5.83
C ASN A 125 8.32 17.64 5.58
N ARG A 126 7.85 17.37 4.36
CA ARG A 126 6.44 17.54 3.98
C ARG A 126 5.72 16.20 3.83
N LEU A 127 6.48 15.14 3.55
CA LEU A 127 5.97 13.80 3.30
C LEU A 127 6.93 12.77 3.87
N PHE A 128 6.39 11.77 4.55
CA PHE A 128 7.14 10.60 4.98
C PHE A 128 6.61 9.36 4.28
N LEU A 129 7.48 8.65 3.52
CA LEU A 129 7.12 7.36 2.95
C LEU A 129 7.61 6.23 3.84
N LEU A 130 6.79 5.20 4.02
CA LEU A 130 7.05 4.05 4.88
C LEU A 130 6.83 2.75 4.09
N PHE A 131 7.88 1.94 3.95
CA PHE A 131 7.80 0.58 3.40
C PHE A 131 8.27 -0.40 4.46
N TYR A 132 7.52 -1.46 4.71
CA TYR A 132 7.87 -2.41 5.76
C TYR A 132 7.56 -3.85 5.36
N ASP A 133 8.18 -4.81 6.07
CA ASP A 133 7.86 -6.22 5.90
C ASP A 133 6.47 -6.52 6.46
N SER A 134 5.51 -6.85 5.59
CA SER A 134 4.16 -7.19 6.06
C SER A 134 4.06 -8.59 6.64
N ILE A 135 5.05 -9.47 6.40
CA ILE A 135 5.02 -10.87 6.86
C ILE A 135 5.77 -11.01 8.16
N LYS A 136 5.05 -11.22 9.26
CA LYS A 136 5.64 -11.51 10.59
C LYS A 136 6.20 -12.92 10.67
N ALA A 137 5.43 -13.87 10.21
CA ALA A 137 5.84 -15.26 10.05
C ALA A 137 5.07 -15.86 8.87
N PRO A 138 5.77 -16.51 7.91
CA PRO A 138 5.11 -17.22 6.82
C PRO A 138 4.27 -18.39 7.38
N SER A 139 3.29 -18.85 6.59
CA SER A 139 2.51 -20.02 6.94
C SER A 139 3.41 -21.25 7.11
N ASP A 140 3.22 -22.00 8.19
CA ASP A 140 3.87 -23.30 8.43
C ASP A 140 3.03 -24.48 7.87
N GLY A 141 1.98 -24.19 7.10
CA GLY A 141 1.03 -25.16 6.55
C GLY A 141 -0.06 -25.60 7.53
N ARG A 142 -0.07 -25.11 8.77
CA ARG A 142 -1.08 -25.41 9.79
C ARG A 142 -2.09 -24.28 9.98
N GLY A 143 -1.78 -23.10 9.47
CA GLY A 143 -2.63 -21.92 9.57
C GLY A 143 -2.24 -20.82 8.57
N PRO A 144 -2.97 -19.72 8.55
CA PRO A 144 -2.63 -18.58 7.71
C PRO A 144 -1.30 -17.95 8.17
N PRO A 145 -0.62 -17.17 7.29
CA PRO A 145 0.57 -16.42 7.66
C PRO A 145 0.22 -15.40 8.75
N LEU A 146 1.18 -15.11 9.63
CA LEU A 146 1.07 -14.01 10.58
C LEU A 146 1.62 -12.75 9.93
N LEU A 147 0.89 -11.64 10.08
CA LEU A 147 1.26 -10.36 9.51
C LEU A 147 1.74 -9.39 10.59
N ASN A 148 2.69 -8.52 10.21
CA ASN A 148 3.07 -7.37 11.01
C ASN A 148 1.98 -6.31 10.89
N ALA A 149 1.42 -5.87 12.01
CA ALA A 149 0.36 -4.86 12.02
C ALA A 149 0.92 -3.48 11.67
N SER A 150 0.24 -2.77 10.75
CA SER A 150 0.66 -1.44 10.35
C SER A 150 0.32 -0.37 11.41
N THR A 151 -0.79 -0.50 12.10
CA THR A 151 -1.25 0.48 13.10
C THR A 151 -0.21 0.77 14.18
N PRO A 152 0.34 -0.21 14.93
CA PRO A 152 1.36 0.08 15.94
C PRO A 152 2.67 0.60 15.33
N LEU A 153 3.05 0.16 14.13
CA LEU A 153 4.23 0.66 13.42
C LEU A 153 4.07 2.15 13.09
N ILE A 154 2.95 2.52 12.46
CA ILE A 154 2.63 3.91 12.10
C ILE A 154 2.60 4.80 13.33
N GLU A 155 1.98 4.35 14.42
CA GLU A 155 1.95 5.10 15.70
C GLU A 155 3.36 5.28 16.29
N GLY A 156 4.21 4.26 16.18
CA GLY A 156 5.62 4.35 16.56
C GLY A 156 6.36 5.43 15.76
N VAL A 157 6.22 5.42 14.43
CA VAL A 157 6.81 6.42 13.54
C VAL A 157 6.25 7.82 13.84
N ALA A 158 4.94 7.96 13.93
CA ALA A 158 4.29 9.25 14.19
C ALA A 158 4.67 9.87 15.53
N SER A 159 5.00 9.05 16.55
CA SER A 159 5.41 9.55 17.86
C SER A 159 6.73 10.33 17.86
N GLY A 160 7.57 10.16 16.84
CA GLY A 160 8.85 10.84 16.68
C GLY A 160 8.94 11.82 15.52
N LEU A 161 7.84 11.98 14.76
CA LEU A 161 7.72 12.96 13.67
C LEU A 161 6.77 14.11 14.08
N ASP A 162 6.87 15.25 13.39
CA ASP A 162 5.85 16.30 13.50
C ASP A 162 4.49 15.71 13.08
N SER A 163 3.48 15.88 13.93
CA SER A 163 2.12 15.35 13.73
C SER A 163 1.42 15.83 12.45
N ARG A 164 1.94 16.86 11.81
CA ARG A 164 1.46 17.40 10.53
C ARG A 164 2.01 16.65 9.32
N ILE A 165 3.07 15.85 9.49
CA ILE A 165 3.68 15.12 8.39
C ILE A 165 2.87 13.86 8.11
N PRO A 166 2.27 13.74 6.92
CA PRO A 166 1.57 12.54 6.54
C PRO A 166 2.54 11.40 6.27
N ILE A 167 2.16 10.19 6.69
CA ILE A 167 2.86 8.94 6.39
C ILE A 167 2.06 8.25 5.29
N ILE A 168 2.72 7.96 4.16
CA ILE A 168 2.17 7.23 3.01
C ILE A 168 3.10 6.05 2.73
N GLY A 169 2.56 4.91 2.30
CA GLY A 169 3.43 3.77 2.00
C GLY A 169 2.71 2.44 1.98
N ALA A 170 3.45 1.38 2.29
CA ALA A 170 2.94 0.03 2.18
C ALA A 170 3.64 -0.99 3.08
N GLY A 171 2.90 -2.01 3.47
CA GLY A 171 3.44 -3.32 3.83
C GLY A 171 3.76 -4.11 2.55
N LEU A 172 5.02 -4.48 2.38
CA LEU A 172 5.47 -5.19 1.19
C LEU A 172 5.05 -6.66 1.23
N LEU A 173 4.72 -7.20 0.04
CA LEU A 173 4.34 -8.59 -0.15
C LEU A 173 5.00 -9.11 -1.43
N GLY A 174 5.76 -10.20 -1.35
CA GLY A 174 6.60 -10.67 -2.46
C GLY A 174 5.92 -11.61 -3.43
N ASP A 175 4.93 -12.36 -2.96
CA ASP A 175 4.15 -13.34 -3.70
C ASP A 175 2.81 -13.64 -3.00
N TYR A 176 1.91 -14.32 -3.70
CA TYR A 176 0.62 -14.75 -3.13
C TYR A 176 0.72 -15.93 -2.14
N GLY A 177 1.90 -16.53 -2.01
CA GLY A 177 2.19 -17.55 -1.00
C GLY A 177 2.55 -16.98 0.37
N PHE A 178 2.62 -15.64 0.49
CA PHE A 178 3.04 -14.94 1.70
C PHE A 178 4.42 -15.38 2.19
N GLY A 179 5.33 -15.57 1.26
CA GLY A 179 6.75 -15.84 1.53
C GLY A 179 7.46 -14.63 2.17
N PRO A 180 8.70 -14.85 2.69
CA PRO A 180 9.49 -13.77 3.26
C PRO A 180 9.71 -12.62 2.28
N THR A 181 9.64 -11.38 2.76
CA THR A 181 9.88 -10.19 1.94
C THR A 181 11.23 -9.54 2.25
N GLN A 182 11.70 -8.74 1.33
CA GLN A 182 12.97 -8.00 1.48
C GLN A 182 12.71 -6.52 1.22
N GLN A 183 13.41 -5.67 1.96
CA GLN A 183 13.32 -4.22 1.87
C GLN A 183 14.66 -3.63 1.42
N PHE A 184 14.62 -2.59 0.57
CA PHE A 184 15.78 -1.83 0.12
C PHE A 184 15.91 -0.52 0.91
N CYS A 185 17.08 -0.30 1.51
CA CYS A 185 17.43 0.99 2.11
C CYS A 185 18.87 1.35 1.74
N GLY A 186 19.05 2.24 0.78
CA GLY A 186 20.36 2.57 0.26
C GLY A 186 21.03 1.36 -0.40
N SER A 187 22.19 0.91 0.12
CA SER A 187 22.90 -0.28 -0.36
C SER A 187 22.51 -1.57 0.37
N HIS A 188 21.59 -1.48 1.33
CA HIS A 188 21.23 -2.60 2.17
C HIS A 188 19.96 -3.29 1.67
N VAL A 189 19.98 -4.62 1.74
CA VAL A 189 18.83 -5.49 1.58
C VAL A 189 18.60 -6.17 2.92
N SER A 190 17.42 -6.02 3.48
CA SER A 190 17.06 -6.57 4.78
C SER A 190 15.66 -7.17 4.76
N SER A 191 15.38 -8.09 5.68
CA SER A 191 14.04 -8.57 6.00
C SER A 191 13.63 -8.06 7.39
N GLN A 192 12.36 -8.21 7.74
CA GLN A 192 11.80 -7.79 9.03
C GLN A 192 12.18 -6.36 9.39
N SER A 193 12.17 -5.48 8.38
CA SER A 193 12.56 -4.08 8.54
C SER A 193 11.50 -3.11 8.05
N ALA A 194 11.52 -1.91 8.61
CA ALA A 194 10.80 -0.75 8.14
C ALA A 194 11.79 0.24 7.53
N VAL A 195 11.47 0.75 6.34
CA VAL A 195 12.26 1.73 5.59
C VAL A 195 11.48 3.02 5.49
N GLY A 196 12.08 4.11 5.93
CA GLY A 196 11.53 5.46 5.85
C GLY A 196 12.22 6.32 4.81
N VAL A 197 11.43 7.16 4.16
CA VAL A 197 11.92 8.21 3.26
C VAL A 197 11.27 9.52 3.64
N SER A 198 12.06 10.50 4.05
CA SER A 198 11.60 11.87 4.25
C SER A 198 11.78 12.66 2.96
N LEU A 199 10.74 13.36 2.52
CA LEU A 199 10.75 14.16 1.29
C LEU A 199 10.28 15.58 1.57
N ASP A 200 11.04 16.57 1.04
CA ASP A 200 10.62 17.97 0.97
C ASP A 200 10.14 18.28 -0.45
N VAL A 201 8.92 17.88 -0.75
CA VAL A 201 8.29 18.03 -2.07
C VAL A 201 6.79 18.26 -1.90
N ASP A 202 6.20 19.06 -2.79
CA ASP A 202 4.75 19.18 -2.85
C ASP A 202 4.12 17.90 -3.43
N PHE A 203 3.00 17.51 -2.87
CA PHE A 203 2.33 16.27 -3.26
C PHE A 203 0.81 16.37 -3.10
N HIS A 204 0.13 15.48 -3.77
CA HIS A 204 -1.29 15.21 -3.61
C HIS A 204 -1.50 13.71 -3.45
N VAL A 205 -2.51 13.32 -2.69
CA VAL A 205 -2.85 11.92 -2.47
C VAL A 205 -4.33 11.67 -2.64
N ARG A 206 -4.67 10.51 -3.18
CA ARG A 206 -6.04 10.03 -3.30
C ARG A 206 -6.12 8.58 -2.88
N ILE A 207 -7.15 8.27 -2.10
CA ILE A 207 -7.51 6.91 -1.67
C ILE A 207 -8.73 6.47 -2.47
N MET A 208 -8.74 5.23 -2.91
CA MET A 208 -9.83 4.64 -3.70
C MET A 208 -10.02 3.18 -3.29
N HIS A 209 -11.25 2.78 -2.99
CA HIS A 209 -11.55 1.39 -2.59
C HIS A 209 -12.77 0.80 -3.32
N GLY A 210 -13.73 1.60 -3.75
CA GLY A 210 -14.92 1.13 -4.46
C GLY A 210 -15.90 0.30 -3.63
N CYS A 211 -15.64 0.09 -2.34
CA CYS A 211 -16.57 -0.62 -1.46
C CYS A 211 -17.79 0.23 -1.18
N THR A 212 -18.98 -0.38 -1.14
CA THR A 212 -20.24 0.31 -0.85
C THR A 212 -20.98 -0.40 0.27
N PRO A 213 -21.78 0.32 1.11
CA PRO A 213 -22.60 -0.33 2.13
C PRO A 213 -23.53 -1.38 1.51
N LEU A 214 -23.53 -2.60 2.09
CA LEU A 214 -24.32 -3.71 1.59
C LEU A 214 -25.82 -3.49 1.82
N ASP A 215 -26.20 -3.16 3.07
CA ASP A 215 -27.58 -3.05 3.51
C ASP A 215 -27.93 -1.70 4.16
N GLY A 216 -26.93 -0.84 4.33
CA GLY A 216 -27.09 0.45 5.00
C GLY A 216 -27.29 0.37 6.51
N VAL A 217 -27.27 -0.84 7.10
CA VAL A 217 -27.50 -1.04 8.54
C VAL A 217 -26.22 -0.79 9.31
N TYR A 218 -26.29 0.09 10.31
CA TYR A 218 -25.22 0.30 11.27
C TYR A 218 -25.35 -0.71 12.42
N ARG A 219 -24.24 -1.36 12.76
CA ARG A 219 -24.14 -2.34 13.82
C ARG A 219 -23.02 -1.94 14.78
N SER A 220 -23.29 -2.01 16.07
CA SER A 220 -22.28 -1.70 17.10
C SER A 220 -21.45 -2.93 17.42
N ILE A 221 -20.14 -2.79 17.48
CA ILE A 221 -19.25 -3.83 18.02
C ILE A 221 -19.47 -3.90 19.51
N THR A 222 -20.07 -4.96 20.01
CA THR A 222 -20.37 -5.13 21.45
C THR A 222 -19.35 -5.97 22.18
N LYS A 223 -18.57 -6.80 21.45
CA LYS A 223 -17.48 -7.58 22.03
C LYS A 223 -16.37 -7.80 21.04
N MET A 224 -15.14 -7.40 21.42
CA MET A 224 -13.93 -7.66 20.64
C MET A 224 -12.69 -7.71 21.54
N GLU A 225 -11.62 -8.31 21.04
CA GLU A 225 -10.30 -8.37 21.68
C GLU A 225 -9.21 -8.29 20.61
N GLY A 226 -8.37 -7.25 20.70
CA GLY A 226 -7.37 -6.97 19.65
C GLY A 226 -8.01 -6.77 18.27
N SER A 227 -7.65 -7.62 17.32
CA SER A 227 -8.24 -7.65 15.97
C SER A 227 -9.38 -8.66 15.80
N THR A 228 -9.85 -9.26 16.90
CA THR A 228 -10.93 -10.25 16.86
C THR A 228 -12.24 -9.65 17.29
N ILE A 229 -13.28 -9.75 16.44
CA ILE A 229 -14.64 -9.32 16.74
C ILE A 229 -15.46 -10.56 17.02
N TYR A 230 -16.15 -10.57 18.18
CA TYR A 230 -17.01 -11.66 18.61
C TYR A 230 -18.49 -11.36 18.44
N GLU A 231 -18.92 -10.11 18.73
CA GLU A 231 -20.35 -9.77 18.75
C GLU A 231 -20.62 -8.40 18.10
N LEU A 232 -21.73 -8.36 17.37
CA LEU A 232 -22.36 -7.15 16.85
C LEU A 232 -23.79 -7.06 17.42
N ASP A 233 -24.14 -5.91 18.04
CA ASP A 233 -25.45 -5.67 18.67
C ASP A 233 -25.85 -6.77 19.66
N GLY A 234 -24.88 -7.37 20.39
CA GLY A 234 -25.08 -8.47 21.32
C GLY A 234 -25.31 -9.85 20.69
N ARG A 235 -25.15 -9.98 19.37
CA ARG A 235 -25.25 -11.26 18.63
C ARG A 235 -23.89 -11.71 18.13
N PRO A 236 -23.60 -13.03 18.10
CA PRO A 236 -22.37 -13.54 17.51
C PRO A 236 -22.19 -13.07 16.07
N ILE A 237 -21.06 -12.43 15.77
CA ILE A 237 -20.79 -11.88 14.43
C ILE A 237 -20.85 -12.95 13.34
N VAL A 238 -20.43 -14.18 13.67
CA VAL A 238 -20.41 -15.31 12.74
C VAL A 238 -21.85 -15.67 12.30
N GLU A 239 -22.82 -15.62 13.21
CA GLU A 239 -24.24 -15.85 12.89
C GLU A 239 -24.81 -14.74 12.02
N VAL A 240 -24.43 -13.49 12.30
CA VAL A 240 -24.85 -12.34 11.47
C VAL A 240 -24.34 -12.49 10.03
N ILE A 241 -23.07 -12.93 9.88
CA ILE A 241 -22.50 -13.14 8.54
C ILE A 241 -23.13 -14.37 7.85
N ASP A 242 -23.43 -15.45 8.59
CA ASP A 242 -24.16 -16.61 8.04
C ASP A 242 -25.52 -16.19 7.43
N GLU A 243 -26.26 -15.34 8.14
CA GLU A 243 -27.52 -14.80 7.64
C GLU A 243 -27.34 -13.98 6.35
N LEU A 244 -26.28 -13.14 6.28
CA LEU A 244 -25.99 -12.34 5.09
C LEU A 244 -25.62 -13.19 3.87
N TYR A 245 -24.88 -14.27 4.07
CA TYR A 245 -24.52 -15.21 2.98
C TYR A 245 -25.63 -16.24 2.70
N GLY A 246 -26.51 -16.50 3.66
CA GLY A 246 -27.49 -17.58 3.60
C GLY A 246 -26.88 -18.98 3.71
N ASN A 247 -25.60 -19.09 4.09
CA ASN A 247 -24.87 -20.34 4.27
C ASN A 247 -23.61 -20.13 5.09
N THR A 248 -22.85 -21.23 5.38
CA THR A 248 -21.63 -21.24 6.19
C THR A 248 -20.35 -21.43 5.37
N GLU A 249 -20.42 -21.55 4.05
CA GLU A 249 -19.25 -21.84 3.20
C GLU A 249 -18.22 -20.69 3.21
N TRP A 250 -18.64 -19.45 3.41
CA TRP A 250 -17.77 -18.29 3.54
C TRP A 250 -16.71 -18.46 4.64
N ARG A 251 -17.01 -19.26 5.67
CA ARG A 251 -16.08 -19.51 6.81
C ARG A 251 -14.78 -20.19 6.40
N LYS A 252 -14.74 -20.80 5.21
CA LYS A 252 -13.55 -21.47 4.63
C LYS A 252 -12.67 -20.50 3.83
N SER A 253 -13.14 -19.28 3.59
CA SER A 253 -12.42 -18.28 2.80
C SER A 253 -11.37 -17.54 3.63
N TYR A 254 -10.20 -17.28 3.03
CA TYR A 254 -9.14 -16.46 3.59
C TYR A 254 -8.53 -15.59 2.48
N PRO A 255 -8.67 -14.27 2.54
CA PRO A 255 -9.65 -13.52 3.33
C PRO A 255 -11.11 -13.83 2.91
N VAL A 256 -12.07 -13.46 3.75
CA VAL A 256 -13.50 -13.68 3.43
C VAL A 256 -13.85 -12.92 2.15
N ALA A 257 -14.46 -13.63 1.21
CA ALA A 257 -14.82 -13.08 -0.09
C ALA A 257 -15.97 -12.05 0.00
N LEU A 258 -16.02 -11.11 -0.92
CA LEU A 258 -17.07 -10.12 -1.15
C LEU A 258 -17.34 -9.12 -0.02
N LEU A 259 -17.27 -9.51 1.25
CA LEU A 259 -17.59 -8.64 2.37
C LEU A 259 -16.34 -8.06 3.04
N THR A 260 -16.49 -6.85 3.53
CA THR A 260 -15.56 -6.19 4.44
C THR A 260 -16.36 -5.36 5.45
N LEU A 261 -15.74 -4.88 6.51
CA LEU A 261 -16.36 -4.01 7.50
C LEU A 261 -15.94 -2.57 7.23
N GLY A 262 -16.89 -1.65 7.24
CA GLY A 262 -16.62 -0.23 7.03
C GLY A 262 -17.09 0.61 8.21
N GLN A 263 -16.22 1.42 8.79
CA GLN A 263 -16.57 2.45 9.75
C GLN A 263 -16.77 3.77 9.04
N ASN A 264 -18.01 4.30 9.06
CA ASN A 264 -18.33 5.60 8.50
C ASN A 264 -17.99 6.72 9.50
N HIS A 265 -17.12 7.63 9.11
CA HIS A 265 -16.78 8.84 9.87
C HIS A 265 -17.49 10.10 9.35
N GLY A 266 -18.40 9.94 8.40
CA GLY A 266 -19.28 11.00 7.91
C GLY A 266 -20.61 11.06 8.68
N PRO A 267 -21.53 11.94 8.26
CA PRO A 267 -22.88 11.94 8.80
C PRO A 267 -23.58 10.60 8.53
N ARG A 268 -24.22 10.04 9.56
CA ARG A 268 -24.87 8.73 9.51
C ARG A 268 -25.89 8.59 8.35
N PHE A 269 -26.66 9.64 8.10
CA PHE A 269 -27.67 9.68 7.03
C PHE A 269 -27.27 10.60 5.86
N GLY A 270 -25.96 10.90 5.74
CA GLY A 270 -25.45 11.69 4.63
C GLY A 270 -25.31 10.85 3.35
N ALA A 271 -25.07 11.53 2.23
CA ALA A 271 -24.70 10.86 1.00
C ALA A 271 -23.39 10.05 1.22
N TYR A 272 -23.35 8.85 0.63
CA TYR A 272 -22.16 8.02 0.64
C TYR A 272 -20.96 8.77 0.05
N ARG A 273 -19.86 8.71 0.78
CA ARG A 273 -18.56 9.25 0.35
C ARG A 273 -17.46 8.27 0.72
N GLU A 274 -16.79 7.77 -0.28
CA GLU A 274 -15.72 6.79 -0.17
C GLU A 274 -14.61 7.24 0.81
N ASP A 275 -14.20 8.51 0.73
CA ASP A 275 -13.17 9.12 1.56
C ASP A 275 -13.54 9.29 3.06
N ARG A 276 -14.70 8.78 3.47
CA ARG A 276 -15.18 8.79 4.87
C ARG A 276 -15.25 7.40 5.50
N TYR A 277 -14.92 6.36 4.75
CA TYR A 277 -14.95 5.00 5.24
C TYR A 277 -13.55 4.47 5.52
N VAL A 278 -13.38 3.87 6.70
CA VAL A 278 -12.23 3.02 7.02
C VAL A 278 -12.69 1.59 6.88
N ASN A 279 -12.18 0.90 5.87
CA ASN A 279 -12.53 -0.49 5.59
C ASN A 279 -11.55 -1.44 6.27
N ARG A 280 -12.08 -2.60 6.73
CA ARG A 280 -11.31 -3.69 7.32
C ARG A 280 -11.70 -5.02 6.69
N LEU A 281 -10.73 -5.70 6.11
CA LEU A 281 -10.94 -7.06 5.61
C LEU A 281 -11.22 -8.01 6.78
N ILE A 282 -12.19 -8.88 6.58
CA ILE A 282 -12.39 -10.04 7.46
C ILE A 282 -11.42 -11.11 6.96
N THR A 283 -10.36 -11.36 7.72
CA THR A 283 -9.31 -12.28 7.30
C THR A 283 -9.74 -13.74 7.44
N GLY A 284 -10.60 -14.06 8.39
CA GLY A 284 -11.13 -15.40 8.57
C GLY A 284 -11.89 -15.57 9.88
N VAL A 285 -12.45 -16.77 10.05
CA VAL A 285 -13.14 -17.19 11.26
C VAL A 285 -12.14 -17.84 12.21
N LEU A 286 -12.28 -17.61 13.51
CA LEU A 286 -11.47 -18.30 14.54
C LEU A 286 -11.66 -19.82 14.45
N PRO A 287 -10.66 -20.63 14.85
CA PRO A 287 -10.76 -22.09 14.83
C PRO A 287 -11.93 -22.63 15.66
N ASP A 288 -12.35 -21.92 16.73
CA ASP A 288 -13.48 -22.28 17.58
C ASP A 288 -14.84 -21.79 17.04
N GLY A 289 -14.84 -21.09 15.90
CA GLY A 289 -16.04 -20.58 15.24
C GLY A 289 -16.77 -19.44 15.96
N ARG A 290 -16.19 -18.83 17.02
CA ARG A 290 -16.88 -17.85 17.86
C ARG A 290 -16.68 -16.39 17.44
N GLY A 291 -15.75 -16.11 16.56
CA GLY A 291 -15.43 -14.75 16.13
C GLY A 291 -14.76 -14.71 14.77
N VAL A 292 -14.52 -13.51 14.30
CA VAL A 292 -13.78 -13.24 13.06
C VAL A 292 -12.58 -12.33 13.35
N ASN A 293 -11.50 -12.56 12.63
CA ASN A 293 -10.34 -11.67 12.66
C ASN A 293 -10.47 -10.61 11.56
N ILE A 294 -10.05 -9.39 11.88
CA ILE A 294 -9.83 -8.33 10.91
C ILE A 294 -8.33 -8.03 10.77
N PHE A 295 -7.95 -7.33 9.71
CA PHE A 295 -6.55 -7.13 9.37
C PHE A 295 -5.83 -6.20 10.37
N GLU A 296 -6.47 -5.10 10.78
CA GLU A 296 -5.88 -4.09 11.65
C GLU A 296 -6.63 -3.96 12.99
N PRO A 297 -5.92 -3.86 14.11
CA PRO A 297 -6.52 -3.79 15.45
C PRO A 297 -6.91 -2.35 15.83
N ASP A 298 -7.62 -1.62 14.97
CA ASP A 298 -7.97 -0.20 15.18
C ASP A 298 -9.46 0.07 15.34
N PHE A 299 -10.29 -0.96 15.38
CA PHE A 299 -11.65 -0.88 15.90
C PHE A 299 -11.67 -1.11 17.40
N GLU A 300 -12.74 -0.68 18.06
CA GLU A 300 -12.95 -0.83 19.51
C GLU A 300 -14.41 -1.12 19.82
N CYS A 301 -14.69 -1.64 21.00
CA CYS A 301 -16.06 -1.83 21.48
C CYS A 301 -16.79 -0.47 21.46
N GLY A 302 -18.02 -0.47 20.95
CA GLY A 302 -18.82 0.73 20.72
C GLY A 302 -18.64 1.37 19.35
N SER A 303 -17.66 0.95 18.54
CA SER A 303 -17.56 1.37 17.14
C SER A 303 -18.79 0.92 16.37
N GLU A 304 -19.40 1.84 15.59
CA GLU A 304 -20.45 1.52 14.64
C GLU A 304 -19.84 1.17 13.29
N ILE A 305 -20.18 0.02 12.76
CA ILE A 305 -19.73 -0.48 11.46
C ILE A 305 -20.91 -0.82 10.55
N GLN A 306 -20.63 -0.89 9.25
CA GLN A 306 -21.53 -1.45 8.24
C GLN A 306 -20.80 -2.59 7.54
N PHE A 307 -21.55 -3.59 7.09
CA PHE A 307 -21.00 -4.52 6.10
C PHE A 307 -20.91 -3.81 4.76
N MET A 308 -19.73 -3.91 4.15
CA MET A 308 -19.44 -3.30 2.86
C MET A 308 -19.27 -4.38 1.81
N LEU A 309 -19.83 -4.15 0.64
CA LEU A 309 -19.66 -5.01 -0.52
C LEU A 309 -18.42 -4.59 -1.29
N ARG A 310 -17.56 -5.55 -1.57
CA ARG A 310 -16.45 -5.42 -2.52
C ARG A 310 -16.95 -5.79 -3.91
N ASP A 311 -17.26 -4.79 -4.71
CA ASP A 311 -17.73 -4.93 -6.08
C ASP A 311 -16.64 -4.53 -7.06
N SER A 312 -16.25 -5.42 -7.95
CA SER A 312 -15.15 -5.19 -8.90
C SER A 312 -15.46 -4.07 -9.90
N GLY A 313 -16.71 -3.94 -10.33
CA GLY A 313 -17.12 -2.83 -11.22
C GLY A 313 -17.03 -1.48 -10.52
N LYS A 314 -17.41 -1.41 -9.24
CA LYS A 314 -17.27 -0.20 -8.41
C LYS A 314 -15.82 0.12 -8.10
N MET A 315 -14.99 -0.90 -7.91
CA MET A 315 -13.56 -0.76 -7.74
C MET A 315 -12.90 -0.07 -8.95
N ILE A 316 -13.17 -0.58 -10.15
CA ILE A 316 -12.68 -0.01 -11.42
C ILE A 316 -13.22 1.41 -11.64
N GLU A 317 -14.53 1.64 -11.39
CA GLU A 317 -15.15 2.97 -11.47
C GLU A 317 -14.50 3.96 -10.51
N SER A 318 -14.22 3.53 -9.27
CA SER A 318 -13.54 4.32 -8.24
C SER A 318 -12.14 4.71 -8.68
N ALA A 319 -11.35 3.78 -9.21
CA ALA A 319 -10.00 4.04 -9.71
C ALA A 319 -10.01 5.09 -10.82
N ARG A 320 -10.87 4.92 -11.83
CA ARG A 320 -11.02 5.87 -12.94
C ARG A 320 -11.44 7.26 -12.47
N LYS A 321 -12.46 7.36 -11.63
CA LYS A 321 -13.00 8.62 -11.12
C LYS A 321 -11.99 9.36 -10.24
N ASN A 322 -11.37 8.65 -9.30
CA ASN A 322 -10.46 9.25 -8.34
C ASN A 322 -9.12 9.66 -8.97
N SER A 323 -8.54 8.85 -9.86
CA SER A 323 -7.31 9.21 -10.56
C SER A 323 -7.52 10.42 -11.51
N SER A 324 -8.60 10.39 -12.30
CA SER A 324 -8.95 11.54 -13.17
C SER A 324 -9.25 12.79 -12.37
N GLY A 325 -10.00 12.66 -11.26
CA GLY A 325 -10.32 13.77 -10.37
C GLY A 325 -9.09 14.37 -9.70
N LEU A 326 -8.14 13.52 -9.28
CA LEU A 326 -6.88 13.97 -8.68
C LEU A 326 -6.04 14.76 -9.69
N MET A 327 -5.85 14.24 -10.91
CA MET A 327 -5.06 14.91 -11.92
C MET A 327 -5.67 16.26 -12.35
N ARG A 328 -6.99 16.31 -12.49
CA ARG A 328 -7.71 17.56 -12.77
C ARG A 328 -7.55 18.56 -11.62
N HIS A 329 -7.71 18.13 -10.37
CA HIS A 329 -7.49 18.97 -9.21
C HIS A 329 -6.07 19.57 -9.20
N ILE A 330 -5.05 18.76 -9.47
CA ILE A 330 -3.65 19.23 -9.50
C ILE A 330 -3.45 20.27 -10.59
N THR A 331 -3.91 19.99 -11.81
CA THR A 331 -3.60 20.82 -12.98
C THR A 331 -4.49 22.06 -13.10
N GLU A 332 -5.80 21.93 -12.83
CA GLU A 332 -6.78 23.00 -13.08
C GLU A 332 -7.09 23.82 -11.83
N GLU A 333 -7.23 23.17 -10.66
CA GLU A 333 -7.64 23.86 -9.44
C GLU A 333 -6.44 24.36 -8.63
N ALA A 334 -5.42 23.50 -8.42
CA ALA A 334 -4.21 23.88 -7.70
C ALA A 334 -3.15 24.56 -8.57
N GLY A 335 -3.29 24.50 -9.90
CA GLY A 335 -2.35 25.11 -10.84
C GLY A 335 -0.93 24.54 -10.74
N ARG A 336 -0.81 23.26 -10.37
CA ARG A 336 0.47 22.59 -10.17
C ARG A 336 0.78 21.64 -11.32
N LYS A 337 2.06 21.38 -11.55
CA LYS A 337 2.52 20.41 -12.53
C LYS A 337 2.71 19.05 -11.89
N PRO A 338 1.99 17.99 -12.30
CA PRO A 338 2.29 16.63 -11.87
C PRO A 338 3.63 16.17 -12.46
N LEU A 339 4.49 15.58 -11.65
CA LEU A 339 5.84 15.20 -12.00
C LEU A 339 6.09 13.70 -11.98
N PHE A 340 5.48 12.99 -11.02
CA PHE A 340 5.62 11.55 -10.84
C PHE A 340 4.46 11.02 -10.02
N GLY A 341 3.94 9.85 -10.39
CA GLY A 341 2.96 9.09 -9.64
C GLY A 341 3.53 7.82 -9.01
N LEU A 342 3.23 7.61 -7.73
CA LEU A 342 3.42 6.33 -7.06
C LEU A 342 2.04 5.75 -6.74
N TYR A 343 1.71 4.60 -7.36
CA TYR A 343 0.45 3.91 -7.11
C TYR A 343 0.70 2.66 -6.27
N ILE A 344 0.12 2.62 -5.09
CA ILE A 344 0.18 1.51 -4.16
C ILE A 344 -1.16 0.82 -4.20
N ASP A 345 -1.20 -0.40 -4.71
CA ASP A 345 -2.44 -1.15 -4.88
C ASP A 345 -2.46 -2.40 -4.00
N CYS A 346 -3.61 -2.70 -3.44
CA CYS A 346 -3.77 -3.93 -2.66
C CYS A 346 -3.63 -5.16 -3.55
N ALA A 347 -2.82 -6.13 -3.16
CA ALA A 347 -2.63 -7.37 -3.89
C ALA A 347 -3.95 -8.13 -4.16
N GLY A 348 -4.91 -8.04 -3.25
CA GLY A 348 -6.23 -8.62 -3.41
C GLY A 348 -7.08 -7.98 -4.52
N ARG A 349 -6.67 -6.83 -5.06
CA ARG A 349 -7.38 -6.08 -6.11
C ARG A 349 -6.88 -6.39 -7.52
N SER A 350 -5.75 -7.09 -7.66
CA SER A 350 -5.28 -7.57 -8.96
C SER A 350 -6.37 -8.39 -9.67
N GLY A 351 -6.45 -8.31 -10.99
CA GLY A 351 -7.52 -8.95 -11.77
C GLY A 351 -7.63 -10.44 -11.53
N GLY A 352 -6.50 -11.13 -11.46
CA GLY A 352 -6.47 -12.57 -11.16
C GLY A 352 -7.04 -12.94 -9.80
N TYR A 353 -6.85 -12.08 -8.78
CA TYR A 353 -7.34 -12.34 -7.42
C TYR A 353 -8.77 -11.83 -7.20
N SER A 354 -9.12 -10.69 -7.78
CA SER A 354 -10.47 -10.11 -7.72
C SER A 354 -11.45 -10.70 -8.72
N ASN A 355 -10.99 -11.65 -9.55
CA ASN A 355 -11.75 -12.32 -10.61
C ASN A 355 -12.39 -11.32 -11.59
N THR A 356 -11.61 -10.34 -12.02
CA THR A 356 -12.01 -9.34 -13.02
C THR A 356 -11.33 -9.61 -14.36
N ALA A 357 -12.04 -9.32 -15.45
CA ALA A 357 -11.48 -9.40 -16.80
C ALA A 357 -10.59 -8.19 -17.15
N SER A 358 -10.68 -7.11 -16.40
CA SER A 358 -9.88 -5.89 -16.55
C SER A 358 -9.30 -5.47 -15.23
N GLU A 359 -8.07 -4.97 -15.26
CA GLU A 359 -7.37 -4.45 -14.09
C GLU A 359 -7.84 -3.04 -13.76
N GLU A 360 -8.09 -2.78 -12.49
CA GLU A 360 -8.37 -1.40 -12.08
C GLU A 360 -7.15 -0.48 -12.27
N ALA A 361 -5.95 -1.03 -12.06
CA ALA A 361 -4.70 -0.30 -12.28
C ALA A 361 -4.55 0.22 -13.71
N ALA A 362 -5.20 -0.43 -14.71
CA ALA A 362 -5.24 0.06 -16.08
C ALA A 362 -5.96 1.42 -16.19
N GLU A 363 -6.97 1.67 -15.37
CA GLU A 363 -7.65 2.98 -15.32
C GLU A 363 -6.71 4.09 -14.82
N VAL A 364 -5.84 3.77 -13.87
CA VAL A 364 -4.80 4.69 -13.38
C VAL A 364 -3.75 4.92 -14.46
N GLN A 365 -3.28 3.86 -15.13
CA GLN A 365 -2.33 3.96 -16.26
C GLN A 365 -2.87 4.89 -17.35
N ASP A 366 -4.11 4.69 -17.78
CA ASP A 366 -4.75 5.49 -18.84
C ASP A 366 -4.80 6.97 -18.48
N VAL A 367 -5.09 7.30 -17.22
CA VAL A 367 -5.07 8.68 -16.77
C VAL A 367 -3.65 9.25 -16.84
N PHE A 368 -2.65 8.54 -16.29
CA PHE A 368 -1.27 9.03 -16.29
C PHE A 368 -0.70 9.17 -17.70
N ASN A 369 -1.04 8.27 -18.61
CA ASN A 369 -0.64 8.33 -20.00
C ASN A 369 -1.24 9.56 -20.73
N ARG A 370 -2.50 9.89 -20.46
CA ARG A 370 -3.15 11.10 -21.02
C ARG A 370 -2.47 12.39 -20.58
N TYR A 371 -1.95 12.43 -19.35
CA TYR A 371 -1.22 13.60 -18.84
C TYR A 371 0.29 13.56 -19.13
N GLY A 372 0.81 12.45 -19.69
CA GLY A 372 2.24 12.28 -19.95
C GLY A 372 3.09 12.27 -18.69
N VAL A 373 2.56 11.75 -17.58
CA VAL A 373 3.22 11.72 -16.27
C VAL A 373 3.78 10.31 -16.00
N PRO A 374 5.06 10.18 -15.62
CA PRO A 374 5.62 8.89 -15.23
C PRO A 374 4.89 8.26 -14.04
N LEU A 375 4.53 6.98 -14.17
CA LEU A 375 3.83 6.19 -13.17
C LEU A 375 4.64 4.96 -12.80
N LEU A 376 4.93 4.77 -11.51
CA LEU A 376 5.35 3.51 -10.94
C LEU A 376 4.30 3.09 -9.92
N GLY A 377 3.79 1.88 -10.03
CA GLY A 377 2.95 1.25 -9.03
C GLY A 377 3.43 -0.15 -8.70
N PHE A 378 2.90 -0.68 -7.60
CA PHE A 378 3.18 -2.03 -7.14
C PHE A 378 2.03 -2.56 -6.29
N TYR A 379 1.91 -3.90 -6.25
CA TYR A 379 0.92 -4.58 -5.42
C TYR A 379 1.48 -4.86 -4.02
N SER A 380 0.72 -4.47 -2.99
CA SER A 380 1.11 -4.48 -1.58
C SER A 380 0.22 -5.38 -0.72
N GLY A 381 0.71 -5.72 0.47
CA GLY A 381 -0.07 -6.42 1.49
C GLY A 381 -0.92 -5.50 2.36
N VAL A 382 -0.49 -4.24 2.53
CA VAL A 382 -1.17 -3.19 3.29
C VAL A 382 -0.86 -1.87 2.62
N GLU A 383 -1.85 -1.01 2.45
CA GLU A 383 -1.67 0.35 1.96
C GLU A 383 -1.69 1.32 3.14
N ILE A 384 -0.83 2.34 3.11
CA ILE A 384 -0.77 3.37 4.15
C ILE A 384 -1.02 4.74 3.53
N ALA A 385 -2.00 5.45 4.06
CA ALA A 385 -2.29 6.82 3.63
C ALA A 385 -2.94 7.67 4.74
N PRO A 386 -2.86 9.00 4.63
CA PRO A 386 -3.62 9.89 5.50
C PRO A 386 -5.12 9.80 5.17
N LEU A 387 -5.89 9.38 6.15
CA LEU A 387 -7.35 9.34 6.08
C LEU A 387 -7.90 9.93 7.38
N LEU A 388 -8.83 10.91 7.27
CA LEU A 388 -9.46 11.55 8.42
C LEU A 388 -8.46 12.17 9.41
N ARG A 389 -7.48 12.90 8.86
CA ARG A 389 -6.44 13.66 9.58
C ARG A 389 -5.37 12.83 10.32
N ARG A 390 -5.31 11.52 10.11
CA ARG A 390 -4.20 10.68 10.59
C ARG A 390 -3.82 9.65 9.54
N SER A 391 -2.57 9.26 9.50
CA SER A 391 -2.13 8.14 8.65
C SER A 391 -2.57 6.81 9.24
N ARG A 392 -3.02 5.89 8.38
CA ARG A 392 -3.57 4.59 8.77
C ARG A 392 -3.11 3.52 7.79
N GLY A 393 -3.00 2.29 8.24
CA GLY A 393 -3.10 1.13 7.38
C GLY A 393 -4.51 1.02 6.81
N LEU A 394 -4.60 0.65 5.56
CA LEU A 394 -5.85 0.51 4.81
C LEU A 394 -5.91 -0.88 4.22
N ASP A 395 -7.12 -1.38 4.05
CA ASP A 395 -7.38 -2.69 3.49
C ASP A 395 -8.19 -2.55 2.21
N TRP A 396 -7.89 -3.37 1.20
CA TRP A 396 -8.61 -3.37 -0.06
C TRP A 396 -8.66 -1.98 -0.71
N THR A 397 -7.52 -1.31 -0.75
CA THR A 397 -7.47 0.11 -1.11
C THR A 397 -6.35 0.37 -2.12
N GLY A 398 -6.62 1.24 -3.08
CA GLY A 398 -5.58 1.86 -3.90
C GLY A 398 -5.19 3.21 -3.32
N VAL A 399 -3.91 3.49 -3.20
CA VAL A 399 -3.36 4.78 -2.77
C VAL A 399 -2.54 5.38 -3.91
N LEU A 400 -3.00 6.50 -4.44
CA LEU A 400 -2.32 7.22 -5.50
C LEU A 400 -1.67 8.49 -4.95
N LEU A 401 -0.35 8.50 -4.91
CA LEU A 401 0.48 9.64 -4.55
C LEU A 401 1.01 10.30 -5.82
N VAL A 402 0.84 11.61 -5.97
CA VAL A 402 1.40 12.40 -7.07
C VAL A 402 2.32 13.47 -6.51
N LEU A 403 3.60 13.38 -6.86
CA LEU A 403 4.57 14.43 -6.57
C LEU A 403 4.40 15.57 -7.58
N THR A 404 4.42 16.82 -7.10
CA THR A 404 4.12 17.99 -7.93
C THR A 404 5.22 19.05 -7.83
N GLY A 405 5.29 19.88 -8.84
CA GLY A 405 6.15 21.07 -8.89
C GLY A 405 5.34 22.33 -9.18
N GLU A 406 6.07 23.45 -9.24
CA GLU A 406 5.52 24.76 -9.66
C GLU A 406 5.12 24.77 -11.11
#